data_6fe7cf2be072045c9b41fe4d66b37de7
#
_entry.id   6fe7cf2be072045c9b41fe4d66b37de7
#
_cell.length_a   1.000
_cell.length_b   1.000
_cell.length_c   1.000
_cell.angle_alpha   90.00
_cell.angle_beta   90.00
_cell.angle_gamma   90.00
#
_symmetry.space_group_name_H-M   'P 1'
#
loop_
_entity.id
_entity.type
_entity.pdbx_description
1 polymer ?
#
loop_
_entity_poly.entity_id
_entity_poly.type
_entity_poly.pdbx_seq_one_letter_code
_entity_poly.pdbx_strand_id
1 'polypeptide(L)'
;ETGHAYSEQGLATRQEPDGLPPVEWLTYGSGYLAGMKLGGTPLVEYTRDRLHRETARSFGGAGSTAGYEQATAYTLTGQLQSRHLNLPQLDCDYTWNDNGQLVRISGPQECREYRYSGTGRLTGVHTTAANLDIDIPYATDPAGNRLPDRNCTRTAPSRRGRITASRKMRTMSTATMNTAGWRRRRTASRK
;
A
#
# COMPACT_ATOMS: atom_id res chain seq x y z
N GLU A 1 -6.08 -28.02 -10.90
CA GLU A 1 -4.62 -28.17 -10.88
C GLU A 1 -3.97 -26.88 -11.37
N THR A 2 -2.77 -26.54 -10.90
CA THR A 2 -2.08 -25.32 -11.32
C THR A 2 -0.76 -25.68 -11.95
N GLY A 3 -0.61 -25.36 -13.23
CA GLY A 3 0.63 -25.52 -13.98
C GLY A 3 1.60 -24.36 -13.70
N HIS A 4 2.91 -24.65 -13.63
CA HIS A 4 3.97 -23.65 -13.47
C HIS A 4 5.05 -23.86 -14.51
N ALA A 5 5.53 -22.78 -15.13
CA ALA A 5 6.70 -22.78 -15.99
C ALA A 5 7.82 -21.91 -15.40
N TYR A 6 9.05 -22.32 -15.60
CA TYR A 6 10.24 -21.65 -15.08
C TYR A 6 11.25 -21.39 -16.21
N SER A 7 12.05 -20.34 -16.04
CA SER A 7 13.21 -20.09 -16.91
C SER A 7 14.33 -21.10 -16.63
N GLU A 8 15.35 -21.11 -17.47
CA GLU A 8 16.58 -21.90 -17.27
C GLU A 8 17.31 -21.56 -15.95
N GLN A 9 17.06 -20.36 -15.42
CA GLN A 9 17.61 -19.86 -14.16
C GLN A 9 16.72 -20.16 -12.94
N GLY A 10 15.61 -20.90 -13.14
CA GLY A 10 14.67 -21.25 -12.06
C GLY A 10 13.69 -20.15 -11.67
N LEU A 11 13.60 -19.07 -12.44
CA LEU A 11 12.62 -18.01 -12.19
C LEU A 11 11.25 -18.41 -12.75
N ALA A 12 10.17 -18.17 -12.01
CA ALA A 12 8.81 -18.40 -12.48
C ALA A 12 8.51 -17.46 -13.68
N THR A 13 8.10 -18.03 -14.80
CA THR A 13 7.75 -17.30 -16.03
C THR A 13 6.27 -17.34 -16.34
N ARG A 14 5.57 -18.39 -15.91
CA ARG A 14 4.14 -18.56 -16.14
C ARG A 14 3.49 -19.39 -15.05
N GLN A 15 2.30 -19.03 -14.70
CA GLN A 15 1.39 -19.79 -13.85
C GLN A 15 0.05 -19.94 -14.56
N GLU A 16 -0.43 -21.17 -14.66
CA GLU A 16 -1.67 -21.51 -15.36
C GLU A 16 -2.61 -22.24 -14.40
N PRO A 17 -3.48 -21.52 -13.68
CA PRO A 17 -4.50 -22.12 -12.82
C PRO A 17 -5.62 -22.69 -13.69
N ASP A 18 -6.19 -23.82 -13.25
CA ASP A 18 -7.30 -24.48 -13.94
C ASP A 18 -8.55 -23.58 -14.02
N GLY A 19 -9.05 -23.40 -15.24
CA GLY A 19 -10.26 -22.58 -15.51
C GLY A 19 -10.06 -21.06 -15.42
N LEU A 20 -8.83 -20.56 -15.24
CA LEU A 20 -8.51 -19.15 -15.21
C LEU A 20 -7.45 -18.78 -16.26
N PRO A 21 -7.40 -17.54 -16.74
CA PRO A 21 -6.37 -17.12 -17.67
C PRO A 21 -4.98 -17.19 -17.02
N PRO A 22 -3.95 -17.60 -17.79
CA PRO A 22 -2.59 -17.71 -17.29
C PRO A 22 -2.01 -16.33 -16.95
N VAL A 23 -1.17 -16.31 -15.89
CA VAL A 23 -0.33 -15.16 -15.54
C VAL A 23 1.07 -15.41 -16.06
N GLU A 24 1.66 -14.44 -16.76
CA GLU A 24 3.01 -14.48 -17.29
C GLU A 24 3.83 -13.33 -16.69
N TRP A 25 5.05 -13.62 -16.24
CA TRP A 25 6.02 -12.65 -15.75
C TRP A 25 7.08 -12.40 -16.81
N LEU A 26 7.22 -11.14 -17.20
CA LEU A 26 8.25 -10.69 -18.12
C LEU A 26 9.44 -10.20 -17.30
N THR A 27 10.56 -10.89 -17.38
CA THR A 27 11.78 -10.54 -16.65
C THR A 27 12.91 -10.18 -17.62
N TYR A 28 13.89 -9.41 -17.14
CA TYR A 28 15.10 -9.08 -17.86
C TYR A 28 16.34 -9.14 -16.94
N GLY A 29 17.52 -9.22 -17.54
CA GLY A 29 18.77 -9.32 -16.78
C GLY A 29 18.80 -10.55 -15.88
N SER A 30 19.15 -10.36 -14.60
CA SER A 30 19.22 -11.41 -13.58
C SER A 30 17.89 -11.69 -12.87
N GLY A 31 16.74 -11.37 -13.49
CA GLY A 31 15.42 -11.65 -12.94
C GLY A 31 14.60 -10.42 -12.50
N TYR A 32 14.99 -9.24 -12.95
CA TYR A 32 14.21 -8.05 -12.70
C TYR A 32 12.88 -8.08 -13.46
N LEU A 33 11.78 -7.83 -12.78
CA LEU A 33 10.46 -7.82 -13.39
C LEU A 33 10.30 -6.60 -14.30
N ALA A 34 10.02 -6.85 -15.59
CA ALA A 34 9.73 -5.83 -16.60
C ALA A 34 8.22 -5.65 -16.82
N GLY A 35 7.41 -6.68 -16.54
CA GLY A 35 5.98 -6.62 -16.73
C GLY A 35 5.29 -7.92 -16.39
N MET A 36 3.96 -7.88 -16.47
CA MET A 36 3.09 -9.04 -16.30
C MET A 36 2.00 -9.04 -17.36
N LYS A 37 1.60 -10.23 -17.81
CA LYS A 37 0.43 -10.44 -18.68
C LYS A 37 -0.57 -11.36 -18.01
N LEU A 38 -1.83 -11.16 -18.35
CA LEU A 38 -2.95 -12.00 -17.95
C LEU A 38 -3.66 -12.49 -19.22
N GLY A 39 -3.64 -13.80 -19.47
CA GLY A 39 -4.22 -14.36 -20.69
C GLY A 39 -3.61 -13.81 -21.97
N GLY A 40 -2.32 -13.47 -21.98
CA GLY A 40 -1.63 -12.84 -23.11
C GLY A 40 -1.80 -11.32 -23.22
N THR A 41 -2.74 -10.72 -22.46
CA THR A 41 -2.95 -9.27 -22.45
C THR A 41 -2.03 -8.60 -21.42
N PRO A 42 -1.30 -7.54 -21.76
CA PRO A 42 -0.51 -6.77 -20.80
C PRO A 42 -1.34 -6.29 -19.62
N LEU A 43 -0.92 -6.62 -18.40
CA LEU A 43 -1.56 -6.19 -17.16
C LEU A 43 -0.83 -5.01 -16.53
N VAL A 44 0.50 -5.10 -16.49
CA VAL A 44 1.38 -4.05 -15.96
C VAL A 44 2.74 -4.12 -16.65
N GLU A 45 3.31 -2.95 -16.91
CA GLU A 45 4.65 -2.79 -17.45
C GLU A 45 5.46 -1.85 -16.53
N TYR A 46 6.74 -2.15 -16.35
CA TYR A 46 7.65 -1.42 -15.47
C TYR A 46 8.80 -0.82 -16.27
N THR A 47 9.00 0.47 -16.14
CA THR A 47 10.23 1.14 -16.59
C THR A 47 11.18 1.29 -15.41
N ARG A 48 12.46 1.04 -15.63
CA ARG A 48 13.48 1.09 -14.58
C ARG A 48 14.68 1.92 -15.01
N ASP A 49 15.35 2.51 -14.04
CA ASP A 49 16.59 3.22 -14.25
C ASP A 49 17.80 2.26 -14.32
N ARG A 50 19.01 2.83 -14.46
CA ARG A 50 20.26 2.06 -14.53
C ARG A 50 20.60 1.32 -13.23
N LEU A 51 19.98 1.68 -12.12
CA LEU A 51 20.10 1.01 -10.82
C LEU A 51 18.97 0.00 -10.60
N HIS A 52 18.19 -0.32 -11.64
CA HIS A 52 17.03 -1.20 -11.62
C HIS A 52 15.88 -0.74 -10.70
N ARG A 53 15.86 0.53 -10.29
CA ARG A 53 14.74 1.10 -9.54
C ARG A 53 13.59 1.41 -10.48
N GLU A 54 12.38 1.22 -10.04
CA GLU A 54 11.17 1.49 -10.82
C GLU A 54 10.97 3.02 -10.99
N THR A 55 11.01 3.50 -12.22
CA THR A 55 10.77 4.93 -12.55
C THR A 55 9.41 5.17 -13.14
N ALA A 56 8.81 4.16 -13.78
CA ALA A 56 7.42 4.24 -14.22
C ALA A 56 6.76 2.87 -14.15
N ARG A 57 5.44 2.91 -14.00
CA ARG A 57 4.56 1.75 -14.03
C ARG A 57 3.32 2.12 -14.81
N SER A 58 2.99 1.34 -15.84
CA SER A 58 1.75 1.46 -16.60
C SER A 58 0.88 0.22 -16.42
N PHE A 59 -0.41 0.43 -16.20
CA PHE A 59 -1.40 -0.62 -16.07
C PHE A 59 -2.29 -0.66 -17.32
N GLY A 60 -2.61 -1.85 -17.81
CA GLY A 60 -3.43 -2.04 -19.00
C GLY A 60 -2.65 -2.04 -20.31
N GLY A 61 -1.32 -2.03 -20.26
CA GLY A 61 -0.42 -1.99 -21.41
C GLY A 61 -0.16 -0.58 -21.93
N ALA A 62 1.01 -0.37 -22.54
CA ALA A 62 1.40 0.90 -23.13
C ALA A 62 0.40 1.31 -24.24
N GLY A 63 -0.16 2.51 -24.11
CA GLY A 63 -1.13 3.05 -25.08
C GLY A 63 -2.60 2.73 -24.80
N SER A 64 -2.94 2.10 -23.68
CA SER A 64 -4.33 1.94 -23.27
C SER A 64 -4.92 3.27 -22.84
N THR A 65 -6.02 3.71 -23.48
CA THR A 65 -6.72 4.95 -23.13
C THR A 65 -7.37 4.93 -21.74
N ALA A 66 -7.48 3.76 -21.11
CA ALA A 66 -8.03 3.55 -19.78
C ALA A 66 -6.98 3.12 -18.75
N GLY A 67 -5.71 3.12 -19.10
CA GLY A 67 -4.63 2.69 -18.23
C GLY A 67 -4.24 3.74 -17.19
N TYR A 68 -3.79 3.28 -16.03
CA TYR A 68 -3.13 4.14 -15.05
C TYR A 68 -1.64 4.14 -15.33
N GLU A 69 -1.04 5.32 -15.30
CA GLU A 69 0.39 5.50 -15.40
C GLU A 69 0.90 6.16 -14.12
N GLN A 70 1.90 5.56 -13.50
CA GLN A 70 2.56 6.06 -12.32
C GLN A 70 4.02 6.37 -12.63
N ALA A 71 4.44 7.61 -12.42
CA ALA A 71 5.83 8.02 -12.45
C ALA A 71 6.41 8.07 -11.03
N THR A 72 7.65 7.61 -10.86
CA THR A 72 8.34 7.58 -9.58
C THR A 72 9.71 8.26 -9.74
N ALA A 73 10.00 9.24 -8.88
CA ALA A 73 11.30 9.89 -8.85
C ALA A 73 12.04 9.59 -7.55
N TYR A 74 13.37 9.64 -7.62
CA TYR A 74 14.26 9.38 -6.49
C TYR A 74 15.23 10.52 -6.29
N THR A 75 15.62 10.75 -5.04
CA THR A 75 16.72 11.66 -4.70
C THR A 75 18.05 11.10 -5.20
N LEU A 76 19.09 11.93 -5.21
CA LEU A 76 20.46 11.50 -5.54
C LEU A 76 20.97 10.40 -4.58
N THR A 77 20.47 10.39 -3.35
CA THR A 77 20.78 9.37 -2.32
C THR A 77 19.94 8.10 -2.44
N GLY A 78 19.02 8.04 -3.43
CA GLY A 78 18.22 6.85 -3.71
C GLY A 78 16.90 6.75 -2.94
N GLN A 79 16.54 7.76 -2.17
CA GLN A 79 15.28 7.82 -1.46
C GLN A 79 14.14 8.22 -2.41
N LEU A 80 12.93 7.73 -2.14
CA LEU A 80 11.74 8.10 -2.90
C LEU A 80 11.45 9.60 -2.75
N GLN A 81 11.42 10.34 -3.86
CA GLN A 81 11.16 11.77 -3.88
C GLN A 81 9.71 12.09 -4.23
N SER A 82 9.17 11.44 -5.26
CA SER A 82 7.80 11.66 -5.66
C SER A 82 7.18 10.41 -6.30
N ARG A 83 5.87 10.37 -6.27
CA ARG A 83 5.06 9.37 -6.93
C ARG A 83 3.83 10.05 -7.49
N HIS A 84 3.78 10.21 -8.81
CA HIS A 84 2.71 10.87 -9.53
C HIS A 84 1.96 9.89 -10.40
N LEU A 85 0.65 9.95 -10.34
CA LEU A 85 -0.23 9.19 -11.21
C LEU A 85 -0.85 10.13 -12.25
N ASN A 86 -1.35 9.57 -13.35
CA ASN A 86 -2.23 10.32 -14.26
C ASN A 86 -3.59 10.69 -13.63
N LEU A 87 -3.75 10.42 -12.33
CA LEU A 87 -4.82 10.89 -11.45
C LEU A 87 -4.21 11.77 -10.35
N PRO A 88 -4.15 13.10 -10.53
CA PRO A 88 -3.40 14.00 -9.63
C PRO A 88 -3.83 13.95 -8.16
N GLN A 89 -5.06 13.52 -7.88
CA GLN A 89 -5.55 13.37 -6.49
C GLN A 89 -4.85 12.28 -5.69
N LEU A 90 -4.05 11.43 -6.34
CA LEU A 90 -3.26 10.37 -5.70
C LEU A 90 -1.75 10.66 -5.70
N ASP A 91 -1.35 11.84 -6.16
CA ASP A 91 0.03 12.25 -6.15
C ASP A 91 0.58 12.38 -4.73
N CYS A 92 1.85 12.00 -4.57
CA CYS A 92 2.54 12.09 -3.28
C CYS A 92 3.98 12.56 -3.49
N ASP A 93 4.38 13.56 -2.70
CA ASP A 93 5.76 14.00 -2.57
C ASP A 93 6.31 13.64 -1.18
N TYR A 94 7.58 13.24 -1.14
CA TYR A 94 8.25 12.75 0.05
C TYR A 94 9.43 13.64 0.38
N THR A 95 9.50 14.13 1.62
CA THR A 95 10.60 14.94 2.10
C THR A 95 11.38 14.19 3.17
N TRP A 96 12.71 14.27 3.09
CA TRP A 96 13.64 13.57 3.96
C TRP A 96 14.53 14.58 4.68
N ASN A 97 14.90 14.28 5.92
CA ASN A 97 15.92 15.08 6.61
C ASN A 97 17.34 14.59 6.28
N ASP A 98 18.34 15.31 6.78
CA ASP A 98 19.76 14.99 6.55
C ASP A 98 20.18 13.62 7.13
N ASN A 99 19.42 13.08 8.08
CA ASN A 99 19.63 11.75 8.65
C ASN A 99 18.97 10.63 7.83
N GLY A 100 18.34 10.94 6.69
CA GLY A 100 17.66 9.98 5.85
C GLY A 100 16.31 9.52 6.39
N GLN A 101 15.70 10.25 7.33
CA GLN A 101 14.39 9.94 7.88
C GLN A 101 13.31 10.70 7.11
N LEU A 102 12.20 10.05 6.83
CA LEU A 102 11.04 10.64 6.18
C LEU A 102 10.37 11.64 7.13
N VAL A 103 10.39 12.93 6.80
CA VAL A 103 9.79 13.98 7.63
C VAL A 103 8.44 14.45 7.13
N ARG A 104 8.14 14.24 5.83
CA ARG A 104 6.85 14.68 5.28
C ARG A 104 6.43 13.83 4.10
N ILE A 105 5.13 13.53 4.05
CA ILE A 105 4.43 13.06 2.85
C ILE A 105 3.38 14.11 2.53
N SER A 106 3.41 14.68 1.33
CA SER A 106 2.46 15.69 0.90
C SER A 106 1.74 15.23 -0.36
N GLY A 107 0.42 15.28 -0.32
CA GLY A 107 -0.47 15.01 -1.43
C GLY A 107 -1.56 16.07 -1.52
N PRO A 108 -2.37 16.06 -2.59
CA PRO A 108 -3.43 17.06 -2.80
C PRO A 108 -4.54 17.02 -1.75
N GLN A 109 -4.75 15.87 -1.12
CA GLN A 109 -5.85 15.67 -0.17
C GLN A 109 -5.39 15.68 1.28
N GLU A 110 -4.16 15.23 1.55
CA GLU A 110 -3.61 15.15 2.90
C GLU A 110 -2.11 15.44 2.92
N CYS A 111 -1.67 15.95 4.06
CA CYS A 111 -0.25 16.11 4.38
C CYS A 111 0.03 15.40 5.71
N ARG A 112 1.12 14.64 5.78
CA ARG A 112 1.60 13.97 7.00
C ARG A 112 3.00 14.43 7.32
N GLU A 113 3.20 14.86 8.55
CA GLU A 113 4.50 15.27 9.07
C GLU A 113 4.94 14.33 10.18
N TYR A 114 6.18 13.90 10.13
CA TYR A 114 6.78 12.95 11.05
C TYR A 114 7.82 13.65 11.92
N ARG A 115 7.72 13.45 13.22
CA ARG A 115 8.66 14.05 14.20
C ARG A 115 9.49 12.95 14.82
N TYR A 116 10.78 13.24 15.00
CA TYR A 116 11.74 12.29 15.55
C TYR A 116 12.44 12.86 16.77
N SER A 117 12.85 12.00 17.69
CA SER A 117 13.74 12.36 18.79
C SER A 117 15.16 12.55 18.29
N GLY A 118 16.03 13.14 19.12
CA GLY A 118 17.46 13.24 18.82
C GLY A 118 18.17 11.91 18.65
N THR A 119 17.58 10.81 19.13
CA THR A 119 18.06 9.44 18.92
C THR A 119 17.45 8.75 17.70
N GLY A 120 16.69 9.47 16.88
CA GLY A 120 16.11 8.97 15.63
C GLY A 120 14.81 8.18 15.78
N ARG A 121 14.20 8.14 16.98
CA ARG A 121 12.93 7.44 17.21
C ARG A 121 11.75 8.33 16.81
N LEU A 122 10.73 7.78 16.17
CA LEU A 122 9.50 8.50 15.84
C LEU A 122 8.77 8.93 17.12
N THR A 123 8.53 10.23 17.30
CA THR A 123 7.86 10.82 18.47
C THR A 123 6.46 11.30 18.18
N GLY A 124 6.07 11.46 16.93
CA GLY A 124 4.72 11.85 16.58
C GLY A 124 4.48 11.93 15.09
N VAL A 125 3.22 11.89 14.73
CA VAL A 125 2.73 12.10 13.37
C VAL A 125 1.62 13.12 13.41
N HIS A 126 1.77 14.18 12.64
CA HIS A 126 0.75 15.17 12.41
C HIS A 126 0.12 14.96 11.02
N THR A 127 -1.18 14.85 10.95
CA THR A 127 -1.93 14.65 9.70
C THR A 127 -2.92 15.75 9.51
N THR A 128 -2.80 16.47 8.39
CA THR A 128 -3.71 17.55 7.99
C THR A 128 -4.41 17.18 6.69
N ALA A 129 -5.74 17.34 6.65
CA ALA A 129 -6.57 17.20 5.46
C ALA A 129 -7.71 18.23 5.54
N ALA A 130 -8.55 18.33 4.49
CA ALA A 130 -9.58 19.39 4.38
C ALA A 130 -10.47 19.55 5.64
N ASN A 131 -10.80 18.45 6.33
CA ASN A 131 -11.64 18.45 7.54
C ASN A 131 -11.00 17.66 8.69
N LEU A 132 -9.69 17.44 8.63
CA LEU A 132 -8.96 16.59 9.57
C LEU A 132 -7.66 17.30 9.96
N ASP A 133 -7.47 17.45 11.26
CA ASP A 133 -6.24 17.92 11.88
C ASP A 133 -5.98 17.04 13.10
N ILE A 134 -5.08 16.07 12.96
CA ILE A 134 -4.81 15.07 13.99
C ILE A 134 -3.32 15.05 14.29
N ASP A 135 -2.99 15.23 15.56
CA ASP A 135 -1.66 15.01 16.08
C ASP A 135 -1.64 13.75 16.95
N ILE A 136 -0.83 12.75 16.53
CA ILE A 136 -0.69 11.48 17.24
C ILE A 136 0.72 11.42 17.83
N PRO A 137 0.88 11.60 19.13
CA PRO A 137 2.17 11.44 19.78
C PRO A 137 2.53 9.96 19.92
N TYR A 138 3.82 9.67 19.87
CA TYR A 138 4.40 8.34 20.04
C TYR A 138 5.38 8.35 21.20
N ALA A 139 5.05 7.63 22.26
CA ALA A 139 6.01 7.29 23.32
C ALA A 139 6.54 5.88 23.09
N THR A 140 7.84 5.68 23.26
CA THR A 140 8.47 4.37 23.15
C THR A 140 9.22 4.04 24.44
N ASP A 141 9.24 2.77 24.81
CA ASP A 141 10.10 2.27 25.89
C ASP A 141 11.58 2.21 25.45
N PRO A 142 12.52 1.93 26.37
CA PRO A 142 13.93 1.80 26.01
C PRO A 142 14.21 0.70 24.98
N ALA A 143 13.37 -0.34 24.89
CA ALA A 143 13.48 -1.43 23.94
C ALA A 143 12.90 -1.05 22.54
N GLY A 144 12.25 0.13 22.43
CA GLY A 144 11.67 0.60 21.17
C GLY A 144 10.20 0.23 20.95
N ASN A 145 9.54 -0.41 21.91
CA ASN A 145 8.13 -0.74 21.81
C ASN A 145 7.27 0.52 21.98
N ARG A 146 6.19 0.63 21.21
CA ARG A 146 5.25 1.73 21.35
C ARG A 146 4.46 1.62 22.64
N LEU A 147 4.50 2.69 23.43
CA LEU A 147 3.71 2.83 24.64
C LEU A 147 2.39 3.60 24.32
N PRO A 148 1.28 3.27 25.00
CA PRO A 148 0.09 4.09 24.96
C PRO A 148 0.39 5.46 25.58
N ASP A 149 0.01 6.54 24.89
CA ASP A 149 0.18 7.87 25.44
C ASP A 149 -0.81 8.10 26.60
N ARG A 150 -0.29 8.28 27.80
CA ARG A 150 -1.08 8.56 28.99
C ARG A 150 -1.76 9.94 28.97
N ASN A 151 -1.28 10.86 28.13
CA ASN A 151 -1.82 12.21 28.02
C ASN A 151 -3.00 12.32 27.03
N CYS A 152 -3.15 11.39 26.08
CA CYS A 152 -4.31 11.35 25.20
C CYS A 152 -5.64 11.05 25.89
N THR A 153 -5.64 10.61 27.14
CA THR A 153 -6.86 10.32 27.91
C THR A 153 -7.41 11.52 28.66
N ARG A 154 -6.75 12.69 28.68
CA ARG A 154 -7.12 13.82 29.54
C ARG A 154 -7.44 15.13 28.83
N THR A 155 -7.33 15.24 27.54
CA THR A 155 -7.84 16.43 26.81
C THR A 155 -9.33 16.23 26.53
N ALA A 156 -10.15 17.00 27.21
CA ALA A 156 -11.59 17.04 26.98
C ALA A 156 -11.91 17.31 25.51
N PRO A 157 -12.96 16.72 24.95
CA PRO A 157 -13.24 16.80 23.54
C PRO A 157 -13.67 18.21 23.16
N SER A 158 -12.90 18.87 22.35
CA SER A 158 -13.42 19.88 21.44
C SER A 158 -14.52 19.21 20.60
N ARG A 159 -15.68 19.80 20.54
CA ARG A 159 -16.95 19.25 20.02
C ARG A 159 -16.97 18.98 18.51
N ARG A 160 -15.86 18.68 17.85
CA ARG A 160 -15.82 18.30 16.42
C ARG A 160 -14.93 17.09 16.23
N GLY A 161 -15.56 15.94 15.94
CA GLY A 161 -14.91 14.78 15.34
C GLY A 161 -14.29 13.76 16.31
N ARG A 162 -15.12 13.07 17.09
CA ARG A 162 -14.69 11.82 17.74
C ARG A 162 -14.59 10.70 16.72
N ILE A 163 -13.42 10.44 16.19
CA ILE A 163 -13.13 9.14 15.60
C ILE A 163 -12.29 8.39 16.62
N THR A 164 -12.94 7.57 17.44
CA THR A 164 -12.27 6.63 18.34
C THR A 164 -11.77 5.45 17.55
N ALA A 165 -10.57 5.55 17.02
CA ALA A 165 -9.88 4.42 16.37
C ALA A 165 -9.59 3.24 17.32
N SER A 166 -9.70 3.43 18.63
CA SER A 166 -9.41 2.40 19.64
C SER A 166 -10.47 1.32 19.82
N ARG A 167 -11.69 1.49 19.28
CA ARG A 167 -12.78 0.54 19.58
C ARG A 167 -13.02 -0.51 18.48
N LYS A 168 -12.37 -0.38 17.31
CA LYS A 168 -12.55 -1.32 16.20
C LYS A 168 -11.50 -2.43 16.15
N MET A 169 -10.42 -2.34 16.90
CA MET A 169 -9.40 -3.41 16.95
C MET A 169 -9.68 -4.50 17.99
N ARG A 170 -10.69 -4.35 18.85
CA ARG A 170 -10.99 -5.32 19.90
C ARG A 170 -12.08 -6.36 19.55
N THR A 171 -12.69 -6.24 18.36
CA THR A 171 -13.77 -7.15 17.93
C THR A 171 -13.41 -8.05 16.75
N MET A 172 -12.13 -8.14 16.36
CA MET A 172 -11.69 -9.12 15.35
C MET A 172 -10.90 -10.30 15.90
N SER A 173 -10.90 -10.52 17.20
CA SER A 173 -10.38 -11.76 17.78
C SER A 173 -11.55 -12.52 18.39
N THR A 174 -11.89 -13.61 17.76
CA THR A 174 -12.92 -14.63 18.05
C THR A 174 -14.23 -14.49 17.26
N ALA A 175 -14.16 -14.72 15.94
CA ALA A 175 -15.28 -15.34 15.24
C ALA A 175 -14.79 -16.71 14.75
N THR A 176 -15.00 -17.71 15.58
CA THR A 176 -14.95 -19.12 15.22
C THR A 176 -15.95 -19.34 14.08
N MET A 177 -15.45 -19.79 12.92
CA MET A 177 -16.31 -20.24 11.83
C MET A 177 -17.10 -21.45 12.31
N ASN A 178 -18.37 -21.27 12.60
CA ASN A 178 -19.31 -22.36 12.76
C ASN A 178 -19.85 -22.72 11.37
N THR A 179 -19.28 -23.77 10.79
CA THR A 179 -19.81 -24.45 9.61
C THR A 179 -21.05 -25.23 9.99
N ALA A 180 -22.24 -24.65 9.79
CA ALA A 180 -23.47 -25.44 9.75
C ALA A 180 -24.60 -24.72 9.01
N GLY A 181 -25.05 -25.28 7.91
CA GLY A 181 -26.44 -25.22 7.52
C GLY A 181 -26.84 -24.36 6.33
N TRP A 182 -26.34 -24.64 5.12
CA TRP A 182 -27.10 -24.32 3.90
C TRP A 182 -28.24 -25.33 3.73
N ARG A 183 -29.41 -25.02 4.30
CA ARG A 183 -30.67 -25.73 3.95
C ARG A 183 -31.29 -25.05 2.73
N ARG A 184 -31.33 -25.76 1.61
CA ARG A 184 -32.16 -25.45 0.44
C ARG A 184 -33.61 -25.41 0.84
N ARG A 185 -34.29 -24.29 0.73
CA ARG A 185 -35.75 -24.21 0.68
C ARG A 185 -36.22 -24.59 -0.72
N ARG A 186 -36.83 -25.72 -0.86
CA ARG A 186 -37.66 -26.09 -2.03
C ARG A 186 -38.96 -25.32 -1.92
N THR A 187 -39.28 -24.48 -2.87
CA THR A 187 -40.61 -23.94 -3.07
C THR A 187 -41.46 -24.99 -3.74
N ALA A 188 -42.47 -25.47 -3.02
CA ALA A 188 -43.49 -26.32 -3.57
C ALA A 188 -44.48 -25.45 -4.39
N SER A 189 -44.64 -25.79 -5.67
CA SER A 189 -45.74 -25.33 -6.54
C SER A 189 -47.03 -25.98 -6.09
N ARG A 190 -48.06 -25.19 -5.89
CA ARG A 190 -49.45 -25.68 -5.88
C ARG A 190 -50.25 -24.86 -6.90
N LYS A 191 -50.78 -25.62 -7.83
CA LYS A 191 -51.93 -25.37 -8.72
C LYS A 191 -52.33 -23.95 -9.03
#